data_edcc2759bad41e7e887ca2f186034ba9
#
_entry.id   edcc2759bad41e7e887ca2f186034ba9
#
_cell.length_a   1.000
_cell.length_b   1.000
_cell.length_c   1.000
_cell.angle_alpha   90.00
_cell.angle_beta   90.00
_cell.angle_gamma   90.00
#
_symmetry.space_group_name_H-M   'P 1'
#
loop_
_entity.id
_entity.type
_entity.pdbx_description
1 polymer ?
#
loop_
_entity_poly.entity_id
_entity_poly.type
_entity_poly.pdbx_seq_one_letter_code
_entity_poly.pdbx_strand_id
1 'polypeptide(L)'
;VLFGLFSIGCAFTQSVTELAVLRLLTGLGLGAAMPNATTLMAEYAPHAKRSFLVNTMFCGFTLGSSAGGLVAAALIPEHGWRSVFIVGGIAPLALGALLIALPESIRFMVLRGAPHERIAAVLRRIAPDAAFDGVRFVLHDDRGEQRRSGAAVVLSPRYRAGTAMLWLTYFMGLLVYYLMTSWLPTLIRDTGFTVRDAAPVTALFP
;
A
#
# COMPACT_ATOMS: atom_id res chain seq x y z
N VAL A 1 -7.28 6.69 2.31
CA VAL A 1 -7.97 7.73 3.10
C VAL A 1 -7.94 7.39 4.58
N LEU A 2 -8.45 6.22 5.02
CA LEU A 2 -8.50 5.82 6.45
C LEU A 2 -7.14 5.89 7.13
N PHE A 3 -6.11 5.35 6.50
CA PHE A 3 -4.74 5.40 6.99
C PHE A 3 -4.26 6.84 7.28
N GLY A 4 -4.51 7.79 6.37
CA GLY A 4 -4.12 9.19 6.59
C GLY A 4 -4.90 9.87 7.72
N LEU A 5 -6.21 9.61 7.84
CA LEU A 5 -7.03 10.13 8.92
C LEU A 5 -6.58 9.64 10.30
N PHE A 6 -6.35 8.33 10.43
CA PHE A 6 -5.87 7.76 11.70
C PHE A 6 -4.44 8.20 12.03
N SER A 7 -3.59 8.43 11.01
CA SER A 7 -2.26 9.00 11.22
C SER A 7 -2.35 10.41 11.81
N ILE A 8 -3.20 11.28 11.27
CA ILE A 8 -3.44 12.62 11.86
C ILE A 8 -4.01 12.48 13.27
N GLY A 9 -4.95 11.55 13.49
CA GLY A 9 -5.50 11.28 14.81
C GLY A 9 -4.43 10.96 15.86
N CYS A 10 -3.37 10.24 15.49
CA CYS A 10 -2.24 9.95 16.38
C CYS A 10 -1.53 11.21 16.93
N ALA A 11 -1.59 12.33 16.20
CA ALA A 11 -0.97 13.57 16.65
C ALA A 11 -1.72 14.20 17.85
N PHE A 12 -2.99 13.88 18.04
CA PHE A 12 -3.86 14.44 19.08
C PHE A 12 -4.01 13.51 20.30
N THR A 13 -3.40 12.35 20.31
CA THR A 13 -3.47 11.40 21.43
C THR A 13 -2.82 11.96 22.70
N GLN A 14 -3.42 11.63 23.84
CA GLN A 14 -2.93 12.01 25.16
C GLN A 14 -2.47 10.81 25.97
N SER A 15 -2.82 9.59 25.56
CA SER A 15 -2.42 8.36 26.22
C SER A 15 -1.73 7.38 25.25
N VAL A 16 -0.86 6.52 25.81
CA VAL A 16 -0.18 5.47 25.04
C VAL A 16 -1.19 4.47 24.46
N THR A 17 -2.27 4.21 25.19
CA THR A 17 -3.33 3.28 24.76
C THR A 17 -4.07 3.83 23.53
N GLU A 18 -4.45 5.10 23.54
CA GLU A 18 -5.07 5.76 22.37
C GLU A 18 -4.15 5.71 21.16
N LEU A 19 -2.86 6.03 21.37
CA LEU A 19 -1.87 5.96 20.31
C LEU A 19 -1.76 4.54 19.74
N ALA A 20 -1.72 3.52 20.58
CA ALA A 20 -1.64 2.12 20.16
C ALA A 20 -2.86 1.69 19.33
N VAL A 21 -4.06 2.08 19.75
CA VAL A 21 -5.31 1.79 19.02
C VAL A 21 -5.32 2.47 17.66
N LEU A 22 -4.99 3.76 17.60
CA LEU A 22 -4.95 4.49 16.34
C LEU A 22 -3.83 3.97 15.42
N ARG A 23 -2.71 3.51 15.95
CA ARG A 23 -1.65 2.85 15.19
C ARG A 23 -2.10 1.51 14.62
N LEU A 24 -2.86 0.72 15.39
CA LEU A 24 -3.47 -0.51 14.88
C LEU A 24 -4.40 -0.21 13.69
N LEU A 25 -5.28 0.78 13.82
CA LEU A 25 -6.20 1.20 12.76
C LEU A 25 -5.45 1.75 11.53
N THR A 26 -4.39 2.51 11.74
CA THR A 26 -3.49 2.99 10.68
C THR A 26 -2.86 1.80 9.94
N GLY A 27 -2.38 0.80 10.68
CA GLY A 27 -1.79 -0.41 10.12
C GLY A 27 -2.77 -1.24 9.28
N LEU A 28 -4.02 -1.39 9.75
CA LEU A 28 -5.08 -2.04 8.98
C LEU A 28 -5.36 -1.31 7.66
N GLY A 29 -5.39 0.02 7.68
CA GLY A 29 -5.55 0.83 6.48
C GLY A 29 -4.38 0.72 5.51
N LEU A 30 -3.15 0.66 6.02
CA LEU A 30 -1.94 0.52 5.23
C LEU A 30 -1.81 -0.88 4.62
N GLY A 31 -2.20 -1.92 5.36
CA GLY A 31 -2.18 -3.31 4.89
C GLY A 31 -3.00 -3.55 3.62
N ALA A 32 -4.07 -2.79 3.42
CA ALA A 32 -4.87 -2.84 2.20
C ALA A 32 -4.25 -2.05 1.03
N ALA A 33 -3.37 -1.09 1.28
CA ALA A 33 -2.86 -0.18 0.25
C ALA A 33 -1.91 -0.87 -0.74
N MET A 34 -0.98 -1.69 -0.25
CA MET A 34 0.02 -2.37 -1.07
C MET A 34 -0.58 -3.32 -2.12
N PRO A 35 -1.45 -4.30 -1.75
CA PRO A 35 -2.05 -5.19 -2.73
C PRO A 35 -2.90 -4.45 -3.76
N ASN A 36 -3.64 -3.40 -3.34
CA ASN A 36 -4.44 -2.60 -4.26
C ASN A 36 -3.57 -1.80 -5.24
N ALA A 37 -2.47 -1.19 -4.77
CA ALA A 37 -1.54 -0.47 -5.64
C ALA A 37 -0.87 -1.43 -6.64
N THR A 38 -0.47 -2.62 -6.20
CA THR A 38 0.13 -3.64 -7.07
C THR A 38 -0.85 -4.12 -8.13
N THR A 39 -2.10 -4.37 -7.75
CA THR A 39 -3.17 -4.77 -8.68
C THR A 39 -3.42 -3.68 -9.71
N LEU A 40 -3.58 -2.43 -9.25
CA LEU A 40 -3.81 -1.29 -10.13
C LEU A 40 -2.66 -1.12 -11.13
N MET A 41 -1.41 -1.16 -10.65
CA MET A 41 -0.23 -1.09 -11.51
C MET A 41 -0.21 -2.23 -12.53
N ALA A 42 -0.53 -3.46 -12.11
CA ALA A 42 -0.55 -4.62 -12.99
C ALA A 42 -1.65 -4.55 -14.05
N GLU A 43 -2.77 -3.90 -13.77
CA GLU A 43 -3.87 -3.70 -14.73
C GLU A 43 -3.54 -2.65 -15.80
N TYR A 44 -2.86 -1.57 -15.43
CA TYR A 44 -2.49 -0.50 -16.36
C TYR A 44 -1.16 -0.74 -17.08
N ALA A 45 -0.29 -1.58 -16.54
CA ALA A 45 1.03 -1.84 -17.11
C ALA A 45 0.95 -2.70 -18.37
N PRO A 46 1.63 -2.32 -19.47
CA PRO A 46 1.80 -3.19 -20.64
C PRO A 46 2.44 -4.52 -20.25
N HIS A 47 1.98 -5.62 -20.85
CA HIS A 47 2.45 -6.98 -20.51
C HIS A 47 3.99 -7.10 -20.50
N ALA A 48 4.66 -6.51 -21.51
CA ALA A 48 6.13 -6.57 -21.63
C ALA A 48 6.88 -5.84 -20.50
N LYS A 49 6.29 -4.82 -19.87
CA LYS A 49 6.95 -3.98 -18.85
C LYS A 49 6.32 -4.11 -17.45
N ARG A 50 5.33 -4.99 -17.29
CA ARG A 50 4.58 -5.14 -16.02
C ARG A 50 5.49 -5.40 -14.82
N SER A 51 6.37 -6.39 -14.93
CA SER A 51 7.29 -6.74 -13.85
C SER A 51 8.23 -5.59 -13.49
N PHE A 52 8.76 -4.90 -14.49
CA PHE A 52 9.62 -3.74 -14.28
C PHE A 52 8.89 -2.59 -13.56
N LEU A 53 7.67 -2.25 -14.01
CA LEU A 53 6.87 -1.17 -13.41
C LEU A 53 6.44 -1.49 -11.96
N VAL A 54 6.06 -2.74 -11.70
CA VAL A 54 5.73 -3.19 -10.34
C VAL A 54 6.97 -3.11 -9.43
N ASN A 55 8.13 -3.55 -9.89
CA ASN A 55 9.36 -3.43 -9.11
C ASN A 55 9.77 -1.98 -8.87
N THR A 56 9.63 -1.10 -9.87
CA THR A 56 9.88 0.34 -9.71
C THR A 56 8.94 0.96 -8.67
N MET A 57 7.67 0.52 -8.62
CA MET A 57 6.74 0.95 -7.58
C MET A 57 7.24 0.56 -6.17
N PHE A 58 7.80 -0.64 -6.01
CA PHE A 58 8.37 -1.06 -4.72
C PHE A 58 9.62 -0.25 -4.33
N CYS A 59 10.42 0.22 -5.28
CA CYS A 59 11.52 1.16 -5.00
C CYS A 59 10.99 2.46 -4.36
N GLY A 60 9.80 2.90 -4.76
CA GLY A 60 9.13 4.04 -4.14
C GLY A 60 8.85 3.85 -2.64
N PHE A 61 8.58 2.61 -2.21
CA PHE A 61 8.40 2.29 -0.79
C PHE A 61 9.69 2.52 0.01
N THR A 62 10.82 2.03 -0.48
CA THR A 62 12.13 2.21 0.15
C THR A 62 12.55 3.68 0.19
N LEU A 63 12.36 4.40 -0.92
CA LEU A 63 12.62 5.85 -0.98
C LEU A 63 11.71 6.63 -0.01
N GLY A 64 10.44 6.24 0.07
CA GLY A 64 9.47 6.84 1.00
C GLY A 64 9.86 6.62 2.48
N SER A 65 10.34 5.44 2.81
CA SER A 65 10.84 5.12 4.16
C SER A 65 12.04 5.98 4.53
N SER A 66 13.02 6.10 3.64
CA SER A 66 14.20 6.94 3.83
C SER A 66 13.84 8.43 3.93
N ALA A 67 12.98 8.92 3.05
CA ALA A 67 12.48 10.30 3.08
C ALA A 67 11.72 10.59 4.37
N GLY A 68 10.91 9.63 4.85
CA GLY A 68 10.19 9.74 6.11
C GLY A 68 11.13 9.91 7.31
N GLY A 69 12.25 9.19 7.33
CA GLY A 69 13.30 9.35 8.34
C GLY A 69 13.94 10.74 8.32
N LEU A 70 14.25 11.26 7.13
CA LEU A 70 14.81 12.62 6.98
C LEU A 70 13.82 13.70 7.42
N VAL A 71 12.55 13.56 7.04
CA VAL A 71 11.47 14.47 7.45
C VAL A 71 11.31 14.43 8.97
N ALA A 72 11.32 13.25 9.58
CA ALA A 72 11.25 13.11 11.04
C ALA A 72 12.44 13.76 11.74
N ALA A 73 13.66 13.56 11.23
CA ALA A 73 14.88 14.16 11.78
C ALA A 73 14.84 15.70 11.72
N ALA A 74 14.24 16.26 10.69
CA ALA A 74 14.10 17.72 10.54
C ALA A 74 12.96 18.30 11.41
N LEU A 75 11.82 17.61 11.49
CA LEU A 75 10.61 18.14 12.15
C LEU A 75 10.61 17.96 13.67
N ILE A 76 11.14 16.84 14.17
CA ILE A 76 11.04 16.52 15.61
C ILE A 76 11.73 17.56 16.50
N PRO A 77 12.93 18.06 16.16
CA PRO A 77 13.62 19.05 17.03
C PRO A 77 12.86 20.37 17.16
N GLU A 78 12.18 20.81 16.10
CA GLU A 78 11.53 22.13 16.06
C GLU A 78 10.04 22.08 16.44
N HIS A 79 9.34 21.04 16.00
CA HIS A 79 7.88 20.94 16.09
C HIS A 79 7.39 19.74 16.94
N GLY A 80 8.30 18.95 17.47
CA GLY A 80 7.99 17.76 18.26
C GLY A 80 7.49 16.57 17.42
N TRP A 81 7.37 15.43 18.06
CA TRP A 81 7.02 14.15 17.40
C TRP A 81 5.63 14.14 16.74
N ARG A 82 4.69 14.96 17.23
CA ARG A 82 3.33 15.06 16.72
C ARG A 82 3.28 15.57 15.28
N SER A 83 4.21 16.44 14.90
CA SER A 83 4.30 17.01 13.56
C SER A 83 4.52 15.94 12.48
N VAL A 84 5.29 14.90 12.80
CA VAL A 84 5.56 13.80 11.88
C VAL A 84 4.27 13.03 11.52
N PHE A 85 3.37 12.85 12.49
CA PHE A 85 2.08 12.20 12.24
C PHE A 85 1.15 13.06 11.38
N ILE A 86 1.18 14.37 11.57
CA ILE A 86 0.38 15.30 10.77
C ILE A 86 0.86 15.25 9.31
N VAL A 87 2.16 15.42 9.08
CA VAL A 87 2.74 15.38 7.73
C VAL A 87 2.53 14.00 7.10
N GLY A 88 2.81 12.93 7.86
CA GLY A 88 2.61 11.55 7.42
C GLY A 88 1.15 11.19 7.14
N GLY A 89 0.19 11.93 7.67
CA GLY A 89 -1.23 11.75 7.39
C GLY A 89 -1.72 12.64 6.23
N ILE A 90 -1.25 13.89 6.15
CA ILE A 90 -1.64 14.83 5.07
C ILE A 90 -1.16 14.33 3.70
N ALA A 91 0.07 13.85 3.59
CA ALA A 91 0.63 13.40 2.33
C ALA A 91 -0.21 12.29 1.64
N PRO A 92 -0.60 11.19 2.33
CA PRO A 92 -1.49 10.18 1.74
C PRO A 92 -2.90 10.69 1.44
N LEU A 93 -3.42 11.65 2.21
CA LEU A 93 -4.72 12.26 1.92
C LEU A 93 -4.68 13.12 0.66
N ALA A 94 -3.63 13.92 0.50
CA ALA A 94 -3.42 14.70 -0.72
C ALA A 94 -3.25 13.80 -1.95
N LEU A 95 -2.44 12.73 -1.83
CA LEU A 95 -2.33 11.72 -2.88
C LEU A 95 -3.66 11.01 -3.14
N GLY A 96 -4.43 10.70 -2.10
CA GLY A 96 -5.78 10.13 -2.21
C GLY A 96 -6.74 11.04 -2.98
N ALA A 97 -6.66 12.34 -2.77
CA ALA A 97 -7.44 13.32 -3.53
C ALA A 97 -7.03 13.35 -5.02
N LEU A 98 -5.73 13.23 -5.32
CA LEU A 98 -5.24 13.11 -6.69
C LEU A 98 -5.72 11.82 -7.37
N LEU A 99 -5.86 10.72 -6.62
CA LEU A 99 -6.36 9.46 -7.15
C LEU A 99 -7.84 9.53 -7.59
N ILE A 100 -8.63 10.47 -7.08
CA ILE A 100 -10.00 10.70 -7.53
C ILE A 100 -10.03 11.15 -9.02
N ALA A 101 -8.96 11.79 -9.48
CA ALA A 101 -8.81 12.20 -10.87
C ALA A 101 -8.38 11.05 -11.80
N LEU A 102 -7.95 9.92 -11.26
CA LEU A 102 -7.63 8.73 -12.07
C LEU A 102 -8.91 8.09 -12.61
N PRO A 103 -8.92 7.69 -13.90
CA PRO A 103 -10.04 6.93 -14.45
C PRO A 103 -10.15 5.58 -13.74
N GLU A 104 -11.39 5.10 -13.58
CA GLU A 104 -11.64 3.76 -13.04
C GLU A 104 -10.98 2.68 -13.89
N SER A 105 -10.58 1.57 -13.25
CA SER A 105 -10.03 0.41 -13.96
C SER A 105 -11.02 -0.10 -15.01
N ILE A 106 -10.54 -0.26 -16.25
CA ILE A 106 -11.31 -0.78 -17.39
C ILE A 106 -11.89 -2.15 -17.05
N ARG A 107 -11.09 -3.00 -16.42
CA ARG A 107 -11.51 -4.34 -15.97
C ARG A 107 -12.69 -4.26 -15.00
N PHE A 108 -12.63 -3.35 -14.04
CA PHE A 108 -13.70 -3.13 -13.07
C PHE A 108 -14.98 -2.60 -13.73
N MET A 109 -14.84 -1.66 -14.68
CA MET A 109 -15.96 -1.14 -15.43
C MET A 109 -16.67 -2.23 -16.27
N VAL A 110 -15.90 -3.09 -16.93
CA VAL A 110 -16.44 -4.22 -17.71
C VAL A 110 -17.17 -5.22 -16.79
N LEU A 111 -16.56 -5.56 -15.62
CA LEU A 111 -17.18 -6.47 -14.64
C LEU A 111 -18.49 -5.94 -14.06
N ARG A 112 -18.60 -4.63 -13.88
CA ARG A 112 -19.81 -3.97 -13.41
C ARG A 112 -20.86 -3.71 -14.50
N GLY A 113 -20.56 -4.02 -15.75
CA GLY A 113 -21.45 -3.76 -16.87
C GLY A 113 -21.64 -2.24 -17.11
N ALA A 114 -20.58 -1.45 -16.93
CA ALA A 114 -20.63 -0.02 -17.19
C ALA A 114 -21.01 0.26 -18.65
N PRO A 115 -21.65 1.41 -18.94
CA PRO A 115 -22.02 1.79 -20.29
C PRO A 115 -20.82 1.78 -21.23
N HIS A 116 -21.01 1.26 -22.44
CA HIS A 116 -20.01 1.14 -23.49
C HIS A 116 -19.23 2.44 -23.71
N GLU A 117 -19.94 3.56 -23.72
CA GLU A 117 -19.38 4.90 -23.94
C GLU A 117 -18.35 5.29 -22.88
N ARG A 118 -18.57 4.92 -21.62
CA ARG A 118 -17.62 5.17 -20.52
C ARG A 118 -16.34 4.38 -20.69
N ILE A 119 -16.47 3.11 -21.06
CA ILE A 119 -15.31 2.24 -21.29
C ILE A 119 -14.52 2.73 -22.50
N ALA A 120 -15.21 3.06 -23.59
CA ALA A 120 -14.61 3.62 -24.81
C ALA A 120 -13.90 4.95 -24.54
N ALA A 121 -14.46 5.83 -23.70
CA ALA A 121 -13.85 7.11 -23.35
C ALA A 121 -12.49 6.94 -22.63
N VAL A 122 -12.39 5.94 -21.76
CA VAL A 122 -11.12 5.64 -21.06
C VAL A 122 -10.12 5.00 -22.03
N LEU A 123 -10.58 4.08 -22.88
CA LEU A 123 -9.73 3.42 -23.88
C LEU A 123 -9.18 4.39 -24.92
N ARG A 124 -9.96 5.37 -25.36
CA ARG A 124 -9.51 6.44 -26.29
C ARG A 124 -8.36 7.29 -25.71
N ARG A 125 -8.25 7.40 -24.37
CA ARG A 125 -7.10 8.07 -23.73
C ARG A 125 -5.82 7.25 -23.80
N ILE A 126 -5.95 5.92 -23.85
CA ILE A 126 -4.82 4.97 -23.86
C ILE A 126 -4.41 4.62 -25.29
N ALA A 127 -5.38 4.48 -26.20
CA ALA A 127 -5.20 4.12 -27.59
C ALA A 127 -6.09 5.00 -28.47
N PRO A 128 -5.67 6.25 -28.77
CA PRO A 128 -6.47 7.21 -29.50
C PRO A 128 -6.77 6.77 -30.96
N ASP A 129 -5.90 5.94 -31.53
CA ASP A 129 -6.00 5.49 -32.93
C ASP A 129 -6.91 4.26 -33.11
N ALA A 130 -7.44 3.69 -32.01
CA ALA A 130 -8.30 2.50 -32.09
C ALA A 130 -9.76 2.88 -32.23
N ALA A 131 -10.47 2.24 -33.16
CA ALA A 131 -11.93 2.37 -33.31
C ALA A 131 -12.63 1.46 -32.32
N PHE A 132 -13.45 2.04 -31.43
CA PHE A 132 -14.21 1.31 -30.41
C PHE A 132 -15.70 1.29 -30.69
N ASP A 133 -16.14 1.78 -31.85
CA ASP A 133 -17.55 1.89 -32.20
C ASP A 133 -18.11 0.50 -32.58
N GLY A 134 -19.18 0.11 -31.92
CA GLY A 134 -19.84 -1.19 -32.14
C GLY A 134 -19.11 -2.41 -31.55
N VAL A 135 -18.03 -2.22 -30.81
CA VAL A 135 -17.26 -3.32 -30.17
C VAL A 135 -17.86 -3.68 -28.82
N ARG A 136 -18.09 -4.96 -28.57
CA ARG A 136 -18.48 -5.45 -27.26
C ARG A 136 -17.24 -5.72 -26.41
N PHE A 137 -17.10 -5.00 -25.30
CA PHE A 137 -16.03 -5.25 -24.36
C PHE A 137 -16.30 -6.50 -23.53
N VAL A 138 -15.47 -7.50 -23.67
CA VAL A 138 -15.52 -8.74 -22.89
C VAL A 138 -14.16 -8.95 -22.24
N LEU A 139 -14.15 -9.40 -21.00
CA LEU A 139 -12.90 -9.87 -20.39
C LEU A 139 -12.62 -11.25 -20.94
N HIS A 140 -11.49 -11.40 -21.61
CA HIS A 140 -10.97 -12.70 -22.00
C HIS A 140 -10.38 -13.36 -20.75
N ASP A 141 -11.27 -13.83 -19.87
CA ASP A 141 -10.87 -14.60 -18.69
C ASP A 141 -11.04 -16.06 -19.09
N ASP A 142 -9.94 -16.76 -19.33
CA ASP A 142 -9.90 -18.17 -19.72
C ASP A 142 -10.48 -19.12 -18.63
N ARG A 143 -10.97 -18.57 -17.55
CA ARG A 143 -11.58 -19.30 -16.44
C ARG A 143 -13.05 -18.94 -16.33
N GLY A 144 -13.89 -19.72 -16.96
CA GLY A 144 -15.34 -19.74 -16.80
C GLY A 144 -15.79 -20.09 -15.36
N GLU A 145 -15.05 -19.62 -14.35
CA GLU A 145 -15.39 -19.86 -12.97
C GLU A 145 -16.31 -18.74 -12.45
N GLN A 146 -17.50 -19.22 -12.10
CA GLN A 146 -18.53 -18.52 -11.36
C GLN A 146 -17.97 -17.46 -10.41
N ARG A 147 -18.62 -16.29 -10.39
CA ARG A 147 -18.46 -15.14 -9.49
C ARG A 147 -18.56 -15.49 -7.99
N ARG A 148 -17.76 -16.39 -7.50
CA ARG A 148 -17.58 -16.52 -6.04
C ARG A 148 -16.69 -15.37 -5.59
N SER A 149 -17.12 -14.63 -4.58
CA SER A 149 -16.27 -13.64 -3.92
C SER A 149 -14.91 -14.27 -3.64
N GLY A 150 -13.81 -13.59 -4.04
CA GLY A 150 -12.45 -14.12 -3.82
C GLY A 150 -12.22 -14.55 -2.36
N ALA A 151 -12.81 -13.82 -1.40
CA ALA A 151 -12.78 -14.18 0.01
C ALA A 151 -13.48 -15.52 0.29
N ALA A 152 -14.63 -15.80 -0.34
CA ALA A 152 -15.35 -17.06 -0.15
C ALA A 152 -14.58 -18.25 -0.73
N VAL A 153 -13.80 -18.06 -1.80
CA VAL A 153 -12.93 -19.09 -2.36
C VAL A 153 -11.77 -19.38 -1.43
N VAL A 154 -11.08 -18.36 -0.95
CA VAL A 154 -9.89 -18.47 -0.08
C VAL A 154 -10.24 -19.09 1.28
N LEU A 155 -11.43 -18.80 1.81
CA LEU A 155 -11.93 -19.34 3.08
C LEU A 155 -12.70 -20.68 2.91
N SER A 156 -12.81 -21.21 1.68
CA SER A 156 -13.48 -22.49 1.45
C SER A 156 -12.76 -23.65 2.16
N PRO A 157 -13.48 -24.76 2.50
CA PRO A 157 -12.90 -25.90 3.19
C PRO A 157 -11.63 -26.46 2.54
N ARG A 158 -11.54 -26.32 1.21
CA ARG A 158 -10.39 -26.80 0.41
C ARG A 158 -9.12 -25.98 0.62
N TYR A 159 -9.26 -24.66 0.80
CA TYR A 159 -8.11 -23.72 0.84
C TYR A 159 -7.85 -23.11 2.21
N ARG A 160 -8.81 -23.19 3.15
CA ARG A 160 -8.72 -22.53 4.47
C ARG A 160 -7.46 -22.85 5.26
N ALA A 161 -7.02 -24.11 5.27
CA ALA A 161 -5.83 -24.51 6.02
C ALA A 161 -4.55 -23.92 5.41
N GLY A 162 -4.39 -24.01 4.08
CA GLY A 162 -3.27 -23.40 3.37
C GLY A 162 -3.27 -21.88 3.52
N THR A 163 -4.43 -21.26 3.43
CA THR A 163 -4.59 -19.82 3.65
C THR A 163 -4.19 -19.40 5.05
N ALA A 164 -4.65 -20.12 6.08
CA ALA A 164 -4.29 -19.82 7.47
C ALA A 164 -2.77 -19.98 7.70
N MET A 165 -2.16 -21.02 7.16
CA MET A 165 -0.71 -21.20 7.25
C MET A 165 0.06 -20.09 6.54
N LEU A 166 -0.36 -19.68 5.35
CA LEU A 166 0.25 -18.56 4.63
C LEU A 166 0.11 -17.25 5.40
N TRP A 167 -1.06 -16.98 5.96
CA TRP A 167 -1.28 -15.79 6.77
C TRP A 167 -0.41 -15.78 8.02
N LEU A 168 -0.32 -16.91 8.72
CA LEU A 168 0.52 -17.05 9.89
C LEU A 168 2.00 -16.85 9.55
N THR A 169 2.49 -17.50 8.48
CA THR A 169 3.87 -17.36 8.02
C THR A 169 4.19 -15.91 7.66
N TYR A 170 3.29 -15.26 6.91
CA TYR A 170 3.47 -13.88 6.49
C TYR A 170 3.43 -12.92 7.70
N PHE A 171 2.49 -13.14 8.63
CA PHE A 171 2.39 -12.38 9.87
C PHE A 171 3.67 -12.50 10.71
N MET A 172 4.16 -13.74 10.92
CA MET A 172 5.38 -13.96 11.70
C MET A 172 6.62 -13.37 11.03
N GLY A 173 6.72 -13.48 9.71
CA GLY A 173 7.80 -12.87 8.94
C GLY A 173 7.82 -11.34 9.08
N LEU A 174 6.67 -10.69 8.93
CA LEU A 174 6.56 -9.25 9.11
C LEU A 174 6.78 -8.82 10.57
N LEU A 175 6.28 -9.59 11.54
CA LEU A 175 6.49 -9.33 12.95
C LEU A 175 8.00 -9.29 13.27
N VAL A 176 8.75 -10.33 12.85
CA VAL A 176 10.20 -10.38 13.07
C VAL A 176 10.88 -9.23 12.36
N TYR A 177 10.54 -8.97 11.10
CA TYR A 177 11.13 -7.89 10.33
C TYR A 177 10.93 -6.52 11.01
N TYR A 178 9.68 -6.17 11.36
CA TYR A 178 9.39 -4.88 11.99
C TYR A 178 9.94 -4.78 13.42
N LEU A 179 9.94 -5.88 14.16
CA LEU A 179 10.51 -5.91 15.50
C LEU A 179 12.03 -5.65 15.43
N MET A 180 12.75 -6.34 14.53
CA MET A 180 14.17 -6.11 14.34
C MET A 180 14.46 -4.67 13.89
N THR A 181 13.76 -4.19 12.86
CA THR A 181 14.00 -2.85 12.31
C THR A 181 13.70 -1.74 13.33
N SER A 182 12.65 -1.90 14.13
CA SER A 182 12.23 -0.87 15.12
C SER A 182 13.07 -0.89 16.39
N TRP A 183 13.48 -2.08 16.85
CA TRP A 183 14.18 -2.22 18.13
C TRP A 183 15.69 -2.26 18.00
N LEU A 184 16.23 -2.60 16.84
CA LEU A 184 17.67 -2.69 16.60
C LEU A 184 18.43 -1.41 17.01
N PRO A 185 17.98 -0.19 16.65
CA PRO A 185 18.65 1.04 17.07
C PRO A 185 18.67 1.21 18.60
N THR A 186 17.59 0.84 19.27
CA THR A 186 17.47 0.92 20.73
C THR A 186 18.39 -0.09 21.41
N LEU A 187 18.41 -1.34 20.95
CA LEU A 187 19.28 -2.38 21.48
C LEU A 187 20.76 -2.03 21.32
N ILE A 188 21.17 -1.48 20.17
CA ILE A 188 22.54 -1.06 19.92
C ILE A 188 22.94 0.08 20.88
N ARG A 189 22.01 1.02 21.12
CA ARG A 189 22.24 2.10 22.07
C ARG A 189 22.42 1.60 23.51
N ASP A 190 21.60 0.65 23.92
CA ASP A 190 21.63 0.07 25.28
C ASP A 190 22.91 -0.74 25.54
N THR A 191 23.55 -1.26 24.48
CA THR A 191 24.87 -1.94 24.59
C THR A 191 26.07 -0.99 24.69
N GLY A 192 25.82 0.34 24.74
CA GLY A 192 26.86 1.35 24.94
C GLY A 192 27.53 1.85 23.65
N PHE A 193 27.09 1.40 22.49
CA PHE A 193 27.55 1.94 21.21
C PHE A 193 26.93 3.30 20.93
N THR A 194 27.67 4.17 20.26
CA THR A 194 27.16 5.49 19.88
C THR A 194 26.15 5.37 18.74
N VAL A 195 25.22 6.33 18.65
CA VAL A 195 24.25 6.42 17.55
C VAL A 195 24.95 6.48 16.18
N ARG A 196 26.18 6.96 16.15
CA ARG A 196 27.03 7.05 14.96
C ARG A 196 27.48 5.68 14.46
N ASP A 197 27.68 4.72 15.38
CA ASP A 197 28.07 3.35 15.06
C ASP A 197 26.85 2.48 14.70
N ALA A 198 25.68 2.84 15.24
CA ALA A 198 24.42 2.16 14.97
C ALA A 198 23.85 2.48 13.57
N ALA A 199 24.10 3.69 13.05
CA ALA A 199 23.54 4.14 11.78
C ALA A 199 23.91 3.26 10.57
N PRO A 200 25.18 2.86 10.36
CA PRO A 200 25.53 1.98 9.24
C PRO A 200 24.95 0.56 9.40
N VAL A 201 24.84 0.07 10.64
CA VAL A 201 24.26 -1.27 10.88
C VAL A 201 22.75 -1.28 10.58
N THR A 202 22.03 -0.24 10.99
CA THR A 202 20.59 -0.11 10.67
C THR A 202 20.34 0.16 9.20
N ALA A 203 21.26 0.80 8.49
CA ALA A 203 21.14 1.05 7.05
C ALA A 203 21.34 -0.22 6.19
N LEU A 204 21.94 -1.28 6.74
CA LEU A 204 22.11 -2.58 6.09
C LEU A 204 20.86 -3.47 6.18
N PHE A 205 19.85 -3.08 6.97
CA PHE A 205 18.55 -3.77 7.09
C PHE A 205 17.43 -2.87 6.57
N PRO A 206 17.29 -2.70 5.25
CA PRO A 206 16.16 -1.98 4.67
C PRO A 206 14.91 -2.85 4.59
#